data_7fe9e4524ae2b26bac6b606443d38491
#
_entry.id   7fe9e4524ae2b26bac6b606443d38491
#
_cell.length_a   1.000
_cell.length_b   1.000
_cell.length_c   1.000
_cell.angle_alpha   90.00
_cell.angle_beta   90.00
_cell.angle_gamma   90.00
#
_symmetry.space_group_name_H-M   'P 1'
#
loop_
_entity.id
_entity.type
_entity.pdbx_description
1 polymer ?
#
loop_
_entity_poly.entity_id
_entity_poly.type
_entity_poly.pdbx_seq_one_letter_code
_entity_poly.pdbx_strand_id
1 'polypeptide(L)'
;MNTKLKVSEISKIYPGCIANDKVSLEFGSGKIYALLGENGAGKSTLVKILSGVVKPDSGEVFLNNESIKLNSPLDAKKNNIGMVFQHFNLFETLSVFENLSIDSDKKDEELRALVNNILKKYNFKIDLDIPVLNLSAGQKQKVEIIRCLIRNPKVLIMDEPTSVLTEQETDDLFISLKQFSKDGILIIYITHKLKEVLSLCDEVAVMRKGKVVSVSNTIDEKIESLANKMVGENLNTIKKKVNNFKNIEEILKISNLNFK
;
A
#
# COMPACT_ATOMS: atom_id res chain seq x y z
N MET A 1 11.14 4.90 -20.29
CA MET A 1 11.12 3.41 -20.45
C MET A 1 9.89 2.89 -19.71
N ASN A 2 9.07 2.06 -20.34
CA ASN A 2 7.92 1.45 -19.67
C ASN A 2 8.41 0.32 -18.77
N THR A 3 8.32 0.49 -17.45
CA THR A 3 8.60 -0.58 -16.49
C THR A 3 7.43 -1.55 -16.46
N LYS A 4 7.72 -2.84 -16.54
CA LYS A 4 6.73 -3.92 -16.48
C LYS A 4 7.16 -4.92 -15.40
N LEU A 5 6.30 -5.16 -14.42
CA LEU A 5 6.49 -6.16 -13.37
C LEU A 5 5.46 -7.27 -13.59
N LYS A 6 5.91 -8.53 -13.62
CA LYS A 6 5.03 -9.69 -13.74
C LYS A 6 5.37 -10.71 -12.66
N VAL A 7 4.37 -11.24 -12.02
CA VAL A 7 4.46 -12.44 -11.18
C VAL A 7 3.78 -13.59 -11.91
N SER A 8 4.41 -14.76 -11.93
CA SER A 8 3.94 -15.93 -12.65
C SER A 8 3.89 -17.13 -11.72
N GLU A 9 2.68 -17.64 -11.47
CA GLU A 9 2.39 -18.83 -10.67
C GLU A 9 3.05 -18.85 -9.28
N ILE A 10 3.17 -17.67 -8.65
CA ILE A 10 3.75 -17.55 -7.31
C ILE A 10 2.92 -18.32 -6.30
N SER A 11 3.58 -19.28 -5.63
CA SER A 11 2.97 -20.02 -4.52
C SER A 11 3.80 -19.88 -3.25
N LYS A 12 3.11 -19.75 -2.12
CA LYS A 12 3.71 -19.74 -0.78
C LYS A 12 2.85 -20.49 0.21
N ILE A 13 3.46 -21.47 0.85
CA ILE A 13 2.81 -22.35 1.82
C ILE A 13 3.46 -22.14 3.19
N TYR A 14 2.65 -21.91 4.19
CA TYR A 14 3.05 -21.94 5.60
C TYR A 14 2.41 -23.15 6.29
N PRO A 15 2.91 -23.61 7.43
CA PRO A 15 2.27 -24.69 8.18
C PRO A 15 0.77 -24.41 8.39
N GLY A 16 -0.09 -25.23 7.82
CA GLY A 16 -1.54 -25.12 7.93
C GLY A 16 -2.21 -24.05 7.02
N CYS A 17 -1.47 -23.35 6.15
CA CYS A 17 -2.05 -22.31 5.31
C CYS A 17 -1.33 -22.16 3.96
N ILE A 18 -2.10 -22.15 2.87
CA ILE A 18 -1.61 -21.76 1.55
C ILE A 18 -1.86 -20.26 1.41
N ALA A 19 -0.81 -19.46 1.63
CA ALA A 19 -0.91 -18.01 1.62
C ALA A 19 -1.00 -17.42 0.20
N ASN A 20 -0.29 -18.03 -0.77
CA ASN A 20 -0.44 -17.74 -2.19
C ASN A 20 -0.51 -19.07 -2.94
N ASP A 21 -1.44 -19.21 -3.87
CA ASP A 21 -1.69 -20.40 -4.69
C ASP A 21 -1.72 -19.99 -6.16
N LYS A 22 -0.58 -20.19 -6.84
CA LYS A 22 -0.35 -19.89 -8.27
C LYS A 22 -0.79 -18.48 -8.68
N VAL A 23 -0.42 -17.50 -7.88
CA VAL A 23 -0.75 -16.09 -8.15
C VAL A 23 -0.01 -15.62 -9.39
N SER A 24 -0.76 -15.12 -10.38
CA SER A 24 -0.22 -14.52 -11.60
C SER A 24 -0.85 -13.16 -11.81
N LEU A 25 -0.02 -12.13 -11.92
CA LEU A 25 -0.40 -10.72 -12.12
C LEU A 25 0.64 -10.02 -12.99
N GLU A 26 0.20 -9.01 -13.72
CA GLU A 26 1.06 -8.18 -14.56
C GLU A 26 0.73 -6.70 -14.31
N PHE A 27 1.78 -5.89 -14.17
CA PHE A 27 1.70 -4.48 -13.85
C PHE A 27 2.58 -3.67 -14.80
N GLY A 28 2.12 -2.51 -15.25
CA GLY A 28 2.87 -1.59 -16.11
C GLY A 28 3.01 -0.20 -15.51
N SER A 29 4.08 0.52 -15.87
CA SER A 29 4.29 1.89 -15.41
C SER A 29 3.21 2.86 -15.94
N GLY A 30 3.04 3.99 -15.24
CA GLY A 30 2.05 5.02 -15.59
C GLY A 30 0.64 4.71 -15.12
N LYS A 31 0.47 3.64 -14.32
CA LYS A 31 -0.80 3.27 -13.68
C LYS A 31 -0.61 2.97 -12.21
N ILE A 32 -1.70 3.06 -11.46
CA ILE A 32 -1.81 2.67 -10.07
C ILE A 32 -2.69 1.43 -9.99
N TYR A 33 -2.12 0.34 -9.51
CA TYR A 33 -2.80 -0.96 -9.38
C TYR A 33 -3.21 -1.20 -7.94
N ALA A 34 -4.48 -1.48 -7.71
CA ALA A 34 -4.93 -1.95 -6.41
C ALA A 34 -4.71 -3.46 -6.26
N LEU A 35 -4.17 -3.88 -5.12
CA LEU A 35 -4.23 -5.26 -4.64
C LEU A 35 -5.23 -5.30 -3.48
N LEU A 36 -6.45 -5.74 -3.78
CA LEU A 36 -7.60 -5.70 -2.90
C LEU A 36 -7.91 -7.09 -2.34
N GLY A 37 -8.37 -7.17 -1.10
CA GLY A 37 -8.81 -8.43 -0.46
C GLY A 37 -8.95 -8.28 1.04
N GLU A 38 -9.64 -9.21 1.68
CA GLU A 38 -9.77 -9.25 3.13
C GLU A 38 -8.43 -9.58 3.83
N ASN A 39 -8.40 -9.44 5.14
CA ASN A 39 -7.27 -9.91 5.94
C ASN A 39 -7.12 -11.43 5.77
N GLY A 40 -5.88 -11.89 5.58
CA GLY A 40 -5.62 -13.30 5.26
C GLY A 40 -5.80 -13.70 3.79
N ALA A 41 -6.17 -12.79 2.88
CA ALA A 41 -6.32 -13.09 1.45
C ALA A 41 -5.00 -13.43 0.72
N GLY A 42 -3.83 -13.19 1.36
CA GLY A 42 -2.51 -13.46 0.78
C GLY A 42 -1.77 -12.22 0.27
N LYS A 43 -2.36 -11.02 0.37
CA LYS A 43 -1.77 -9.76 -0.13
C LYS A 43 -0.40 -9.48 0.47
N SER A 44 -0.30 -9.44 1.80
CA SER A 44 0.96 -9.13 2.50
C SER A 44 2.04 -10.19 2.25
N THR A 45 1.67 -11.45 2.00
CA THR A 45 2.63 -12.50 1.61
C THR A 45 3.19 -12.21 0.22
N LEU A 46 2.34 -11.91 -0.76
CA LEU A 46 2.78 -11.55 -2.10
C LEU A 46 3.72 -10.34 -2.08
N VAL A 47 3.36 -9.32 -1.31
CA VAL A 47 4.17 -8.10 -1.16
C VAL A 47 5.52 -8.39 -0.50
N LYS A 48 5.56 -9.23 0.53
CA LYS A 48 6.81 -9.68 1.15
C LYS A 48 7.69 -10.45 0.18
N ILE A 49 7.11 -11.18 -0.78
CA ILE A 49 7.84 -11.84 -1.86
C ILE A 49 8.44 -10.78 -2.81
N LEU A 50 7.64 -9.81 -3.25
CA LEU A 50 8.09 -8.74 -4.15
C LEU A 50 9.13 -7.81 -3.51
N SER A 51 9.13 -7.67 -2.19
CA SER A 51 10.13 -6.92 -1.44
C SER A 51 11.36 -7.75 -1.02
N GLY A 52 11.40 -9.04 -1.37
CA GLY A 52 12.52 -9.93 -1.04
C GLY A 52 12.59 -10.35 0.43
N VAL A 53 11.57 -10.08 1.24
CA VAL A 53 11.50 -10.46 2.66
C VAL A 53 11.18 -11.96 2.80
N VAL A 54 10.40 -12.51 1.88
CA VAL A 54 9.98 -13.92 1.87
C VAL A 54 10.28 -14.51 0.50
N LYS A 55 10.85 -15.72 0.47
CA LYS A 55 11.02 -16.46 -0.78
C LYS A 55 9.74 -17.23 -1.13
N PRO A 56 9.30 -17.21 -2.40
CA PRO A 56 8.23 -18.09 -2.85
C PRO A 56 8.70 -19.54 -2.83
N ASP A 57 7.76 -20.46 -2.71
CA ASP A 57 8.05 -21.91 -2.80
C ASP A 57 8.06 -22.37 -4.25
N SER A 58 7.29 -21.68 -5.13
CA SER A 58 7.31 -21.87 -6.59
C SER A 58 6.88 -20.59 -7.30
N GLY A 59 7.10 -20.57 -8.63
CA GLY A 59 6.78 -19.40 -9.48
C GLY A 59 7.96 -18.45 -9.60
N GLU A 60 7.80 -17.46 -10.45
CA GLU A 60 8.86 -16.52 -10.82
C GLU A 60 8.37 -15.08 -10.87
N VAL A 61 9.29 -14.13 -10.65
CA VAL A 61 9.07 -12.69 -10.79
C VAL A 61 9.89 -12.20 -11.99
N PHE A 62 9.25 -11.42 -12.84
CA PHE A 62 9.89 -10.81 -14.01
C PHE A 62 9.82 -9.29 -13.92
N LEU A 63 10.94 -8.63 -14.22
CA LEU A 63 11.00 -7.18 -14.40
C LEU A 63 11.47 -6.89 -15.83
N ASN A 64 10.65 -6.18 -16.62
CA ASN A 64 10.93 -5.90 -18.03
C ASN A 64 11.20 -7.16 -18.87
N ASN A 65 10.43 -8.24 -18.62
CA ASN A 65 10.55 -9.57 -19.21
C ASN A 65 11.82 -10.37 -18.82
N GLU A 66 12.65 -9.87 -17.93
CA GLU A 66 13.78 -10.61 -17.38
C GLU A 66 13.39 -11.23 -16.02
N SER A 67 13.67 -12.53 -15.82
CA SER A 67 13.45 -13.19 -14.55
C SER A 67 14.41 -12.62 -13.50
N ILE A 68 13.86 -12.16 -12.37
CA ILE A 68 14.64 -11.60 -11.26
C ILE A 68 14.47 -12.46 -10.01
N LYS A 69 15.58 -12.57 -9.24
CA LYS A 69 15.56 -13.29 -7.96
C LYS A 69 15.54 -12.28 -6.82
N LEU A 70 14.46 -12.30 -6.05
CA LEU A 70 14.26 -11.44 -4.88
C LEU A 70 14.45 -12.28 -3.60
N ASN A 71 15.70 -12.56 -3.26
CA ASN A 71 16.06 -13.38 -2.10
C ASN A 71 16.29 -12.59 -0.82
N SER A 72 16.42 -11.28 -0.95
CA SER A 72 16.65 -10.33 0.13
C SER A 72 16.07 -8.96 -0.21
N PRO A 73 15.79 -8.10 0.80
CA PRO A 73 15.41 -6.71 0.54
C PRO A 73 16.45 -5.92 -0.28
N LEU A 74 17.74 -6.29 -0.19
CA LEU A 74 18.78 -5.70 -1.02
C LEU A 74 18.59 -6.04 -2.51
N ASP A 75 18.10 -7.23 -2.83
CA ASP A 75 17.83 -7.59 -4.23
C ASP A 75 16.66 -6.78 -4.78
N ALA A 76 15.61 -6.56 -3.98
CA ALA A 76 14.50 -5.67 -4.35
C ALA A 76 15.02 -4.23 -4.60
N LYS A 77 15.85 -3.71 -3.70
CA LYS A 77 16.48 -2.39 -3.84
C LYS A 77 17.33 -2.29 -5.11
N LYS A 78 18.15 -3.29 -5.44
CA LYS A 78 18.98 -3.34 -6.67
C LYS A 78 18.13 -3.34 -7.94
N ASN A 79 16.92 -3.90 -7.87
CA ASN A 79 15.95 -3.90 -8.96
C ASN A 79 15.03 -2.65 -8.96
N ASN A 80 15.37 -1.62 -8.16
CA ASN A 80 14.60 -0.39 -8.02
C ASN A 80 13.14 -0.64 -7.59
N ILE A 81 12.91 -1.63 -6.73
CA ILE A 81 11.63 -1.90 -6.08
C ILE A 81 11.68 -1.27 -4.68
N GLY A 82 10.89 -0.23 -4.46
CA GLY A 82 10.69 0.41 -3.17
C GLY A 82 9.43 -0.09 -2.48
N MET A 83 9.44 -0.15 -1.16
CA MET A 83 8.27 -0.51 -0.37
C MET A 83 8.09 0.44 0.81
N VAL A 84 6.87 0.92 0.96
CA VAL A 84 6.40 1.65 2.13
C VAL A 84 5.49 0.72 2.92
N PHE A 85 5.87 0.43 4.14
CA PHE A 85 5.19 -0.51 5.03
C PHE A 85 4.00 0.14 5.73
N GLN A 86 3.09 -0.67 6.25
CA GLN A 86 1.93 -0.24 7.03
C GLN A 86 2.33 0.49 8.33
N HIS A 87 3.42 0.03 8.98
CA HIS A 87 3.98 0.66 10.16
C HIS A 87 5.22 1.46 9.80
N PHE A 88 5.38 2.63 10.39
CA PHE A 88 6.55 3.47 10.16
C PHE A 88 7.81 2.80 10.72
N ASN A 89 8.84 2.72 9.89
CA ASN A 89 10.17 2.21 10.26
C ASN A 89 11.13 3.39 10.43
N LEU A 90 10.75 4.36 11.27
CA LEU A 90 11.48 5.58 11.54
C LEU A 90 11.98 5.60 12.99
N PHE A 91 13.17 6.12 13.20
CA PHE A 91 13.73 6.37 14.52
C PHE A 91 13.18 7.69 15.02
N GLU A 92 12.30 7.65 16.01
CA GLU A 92 11.54 8.82 16.48
C GLU A 92 12.40 9.92 17.08
N THR A 93 13.52 9.55 17.73
CA THR A 93 14.45 10.48 18.35
C THR A 93 15.40 11.18 17.39
N LEU A 94 15.59 10.61 16.21
CA LEU A 94 16.43 11.20 15.16
C LEU A 94 15.63 12.23 14.35
N SER A 95 16.33 13.21 13.77
CA SER A 95 15.75 14.15 12.83
C SER A 95 15.27 13.43 11.55
N VAL A 96 14.46 14.13 10.78
CA VAL A 96 14.03 13.63 9.47
C VAL A 96 15.24 13.34 8.59
N PHE A 97 16.21 14.28 8.53
CA PHE A 97 17.39 14.11 7.70
C PHE A 97 18.23 12.90 8.13
N GLU A 98 18.48 12.72 9.42
CA GLU A 98 19.18 11.56 9.93
C GLU A 98 18.48 10.24 9.57
N ASN A 99 17.14 10.18 9.67
CA ASN A 99 16.36 9.02 9.22
C ASN A 99 16.54 8.72 7.72
N LEU A 100 16.66 9.74 6.89
CA LEU A 100 16.87 9.58 5.46
C LEU A 100 18.31 9.19 5.12
N SER A 101 19.27 9.55 5.96
CA SER A 101 20.71 9.26 5.76
C SER A 101 21.11 7.83 6.15
N ILE A 102 20.41 7.18 7.09
CA ILE A 102 20.74 5.84 7.58
C ILE A 102 20.92 4.81 6.45
N ASP A 103 20.11 4.89 5.41
CA ASP A 103 20.07 3.92 4.31
C ASP A 103 20.61 4.51 2.98
N SER A 104 21.39 5.58 3.08
CA SER A 104 21.96 6.30 1.92
C SER A 104 23.48 6.15 1.87
N ASP A 105 23.99 5.81 0.68
CA ASP A 105 25.43 5.79 0.42
C ASP A 105 25.98 7.18 0.00
N LYS A 106 25.13 8.21 -0.02
CA LYS A 106 25.47 9.57 -0.45
C LYS A 106 26.05 10.38 0.69
N LYS A 107 26.94 11.34 0.36
CA LYS A 107 27.38 12.35 1.32
C LYS A 107 26.24 13.26 1.73
N ASP A 108 26.27 13.78 2.94
CA ASP A 108 25.19 14.58 3.52
C ASP A 108 24.76 15.77 2.64
N GLU A 109 25.72 16.49 2.07
CA GLU A 109 25.43 17.62 1.18
C GLU A 109 24.68 17.19 -0.09
N GLU A 110 25.11 16.09 -0.73
CA GLU A 110 24.49 15.54 -1.92
C GLU A 110 23.09 15.00 -1.60
N LEU A 111 22.95 14.31 -0.47
CA LEU A 111 21.69 13.77 -0.02
C LEU A 111 20.70 14.90 0.30
N ARG A 112 21.15 15.93 1.02
CA ARG A 112 20.28 17.08 1.37
C ARG A 112 19.81 17.83 0.12
N ALA A 113 20.69 18.01 -0.87
CA ALA A 113 20.31 18.60 -2.15
C ALA A 113 19.27 17.76 -2.90
N LEU A 114 19.44 16.44 -2.93
CA LEU A 114 18.50 15.50 -3.55
C LEU A 114 17.14 15.52 -2.84
N VAL A 115 17.14 15.46 -1.51
CA VAL A 115 15.91 15.53 -0.70
C VAL A 115 15.17 16.83 -0.94
N ASN A 116 15.86 17.96 -0.93
CA ASN A 116 15.26 19.28 -1.20
C ASN A 116 14.61 19.34 -2.60
N ASN A 117 15.24 18.71 -3.61
CA ASN A 117 14.65 18.59 -4.94
C ASN A 117 13.37 17.75 -4.93
N ILE A 118 13.34 16.64 -4.18
CA ILE A 118 12.14 15.80 -4.00
C ILE A 118 11.04 16.59 -3.29
N LEU A 119 11.36 17.28 -2.18
CA LEU A 119 10.41 18.09 -1.44
C LEU A 119 9.76 19.16 -2.36
N LYS A 120 10.59 19.86 -3.15
CA LYS A 120 10.12 20.87 -4.09
C LYS A 120 9.27 20.26 -5.21
N LYS A 121 9.73 19.16 -5.82
CA LYS A 121 9.05 18.52 -6.94
C LYS A 121 7.64 18.03 -6.58
N TYR A 122 7.49 17.46 -5.38
CA TYR A 122 6.22 16.89 -4.93
C TYR A 122 5.48 17.77 -3.91
N ASN A 123 5.95 19.02 -3.72
CA ASN A 123 5.36 19.98 -2.79
C ASN A 123 5.19 19.43 -1.36
N PHE A 124 6.18 18.67 -0.89
CA PHE A 124 6.19 18.17 0.48
C PHE A 124 6.71 19.26 1.43
N LYS A 125 5.89 19.62 2.42
CA LYS A 125 6.25 20.58 3.46
C LYS A 125 6.72 19.82 4.70
N ILE A 126 8.02 19.56 4.78
CA ILE A 126 8.66 18.85 5.89
C ILE A 126 9.95 19.58 6.24
N ASP A 127 10.13 19.85 7.52
CA ASP A 127 11.39 20.33 8.06
C ASP A 127 12.33 19.14 8.30
N LEU A 128 13.52 19.19 7.72
CA LEU A 128 14.48 18.08 7.76
C LEU A 128 15.23 17.99 9.08
N ASP A 129 15.26 19.06 9.87
CA ASP A 129 16.12 19.16 11.05
C ASP A 129 15.37 18.91 12.37
N ILE A 130 14.04 18.68 12.31
CA ILE A 130 13.23 18.34 13.50
C ILE A 130 13.20 16.82 13.73
N PRO A 131 13.12 16.37 14.99
CA PRO A 131 12.91 14.95 15.32
C PRO A 131 11.60 14.42 14.74
N VAL A 132 11.65 13.16 14.27
CA VAL A 132 10.48 12.47 13.70
C VAL A 132 9.33 12.34 14.70
N LEU A 133 9.62 12.29 15.99
CA LEU A 133 8.64 12.32 17.08
C LEU A 133 7.63 13.47 16.94
N ASN A 134 8.07 14.64 16.44
CA ASN A 134 7.26 15.85 16.33
C ASN A 134 6.40 15.90 15.05
N LEU A 135 6.46 14.86 14.20
CA LEU A 135 5.73 14.79 12.95
C LEU A 135 4.33 14.22 13.14
N SER A 136 3.35 14.71 12.36
CA SER A 136 2.06 14.03 12.19
C SER A 136 2.24 12.69 11.47
N ALA A 137 1.22 11.82 11.53
CA ALA A 137 1.22 10.55 10.81
C ALA A 137 1.41 10.75 9.29
N GLY A 138 0.73 11.75 8.70
CA GLY A 138 0.89 12.09 7.29
C GLY A 138 2.30 12.58 6.94
N GLN A 139 2.94 13.32 7.85
CA GLN A 139 4.33 13.73 7.66
C GLN A 139 5.29 12.52 7.77
N LYS A 140 5.10 11.64 8.76
CA LYS A 140 5.87 10.38 8.88
C LYS A 140 5.73 9.53 7.62
N GLN A 141 4.51 9.42 7.07
CA GLN A 141 4.26 8.74 5.79
C GLN A 141 5.05 9.34 4.64
N LYS A 142 5.07 10.67 4.54
CA LYS A 142 5.85 11.37 3.51
C LYS A 142 7.36 11.11 3.66
N VAL A 143 7.89 11.03 4.89
CA VAL A 143 9.31 10.67 5.13
C VAL A 143 9.62 9.27 4.62
N GLU A 144 8.76 8.28 4.89
CA GLU A 144 8.91 6.91 4.35
C GLU A 144 8.92 6.89 2.81
N ILE A 145 8.03 7.67 2.20
CA ILE A 145 7.97 7.81 0.74
C ILE A 145 9.25 8.46 0.21
N ILE A 146 9.74 9.56 0.82
CA ILE A 146 10.98 10.22 0.42
C ILE A 146 12.15 9.27 0.50
N ARG A 147 12.22 8.44 1.56
CA ARG A 147 13.26 7.41 1.72
C ARG A 147 13.28 6.42 0.53
N CYS A 148 12.11 6.06 0.01
CA CYS A 148 12.02 5.27 -1.22
C CYS A 148 12.43 6.08 -2.46
N LEU A 149 11.97 7.33 -2.60
CA LEU A 149 12.20 8.19 -3.77
C LEU A 149 13.68 8.58 -3.97
N ILE A 150 14.46 8.71 -2.89
CA ILE A 150 15.91 8.97 -2.93
C ILE A 150 16.62 7.94 -3.83
N ARG A 151 16.12 6.71 -3.91
CA ARG A 151 16.69 5.61 -4.70
C ARG A 151 16.15 5.54 -6.12
N ASN A 152 15.33 6.50 -6.54
CA ASN A 152 14.70 6.55 -7.86
C ASN A 152 13.99 5.21 -8.23
N PRO A 153 12.98 4.79 -7.47
CA PRO A 153 12.33 3.50 -7.66
C PRO A 153 11.59 3.46 -9.00
N LYS A 154 11.62 2.31 -9.67
CA LYS A 154 10.78 2.01 -10.82
C LYS A 154 9.42 1.44 -10.40
N VAL A 155 9.41 0.74 -9.29
CA VAL A 155 8.22 0.14 -8.67
C VAL A 155 8.11 0.63 -7.23
N LEU A 156 6.96 1.13 -6.84
CA LEU A 156 6.65 1.56 -5.48
C LEU A 156 5.46 0.76 -4.95
N ILE A 157 5.69 -0.01 -3.92
CA ILE A 157 4.67 -0.81 -3.24
C ILE A 157 4.24 -0.06 -1.99
N MET A 158 2.94 0.13 -1.81
CA MET A 158 2.33 0.84 -0.69
C MET A 158 1.42 -0.11 0.08
N ASP A 159 1.83 -0.54 1.28
CA ASP A 159 1.06 -1.50 2.08
C ASP A 159 0.20 -0.77 3.12
N GLU A 160 -1.10 -0.70 2.86
CA GLU A 160 -2.13 -0.02 3.68
C GLU A 160 -1.73 1.39 4.17
N PRO A 161 -1.26 2.29 3.27
CA PRO A 161 -0.57 3.51 3.67
C PRO A 161 -1.47 4.55 4.34
N THR A 162 -2.79 4.36 4.31
CA THR A 162 -3.79 5.29 4.88
C THR A 162 -4.40 4.82 6.20
N SER A 163 -3.86 3.76 6.79
CA SER A 163 -4.44 3.15 8.00
C SER A 163 -4.49 4.08 9.21
N VAL A 164 -3.57 5.04 9.28
CA VAL A 164 -3.41 6.00 10.39
C VAL A 164 -3.56 7.47 9.96
N LEU A 165 -3.95 7.70 8.70
CA LEU A 165 -4.10 9.05 8.13
C LEU A 165 -5.52 9.60 8.31
N THR A 166 -5.62 10.90 8.46
CA THR A 166 -6.88 11.65 8.32
C THR A 166 -7.35 11.64 6.86
N GLU A 167 -8.60 12.00 6.60
CA GLU A 167 -9.12 12.11 5.22
C GLU A 167 -8.31 13.12 4.39
N GLN A 168 -7.97 14.28 4.95
CA GLN A 168 -7.18 15.29 4.26
C GLN A 168 -5.76 14.81 3.94
N GLU A 169 -5.09 14.11 4.89
CA GLU A 169 -3.76 13.54 4.66
C GLU A 169 -3.81 12.42 3.60
N THR A 170 -4.92 11.68 3.53
CA THR A 170 -5.18 10.66 2.50
C THR A 170 -5.31 11.31 1.11
N ASP A 171 -6.06 12.39 0.99
CA ASP A 171 -6.21 13.13 -0.27
C ASP A 171 -4.86 13.70 -0.75
N ASP A 172 -4.06 14.27 0.15
CA ASP A 172 -2.71 14.74 -0.15
C ASP A 172 -1.79 13.60 -0.66
N LEU A 173 -1.89 12.42 -0.02
CA LEU A 173 -1.17 11.24 -0.45
C LEU A 173 -1.60 10.81 -1.85
N PHE A 174 -2.91 10.78 -2.14
CA PHE A 174 -3.43 10.40 -3.46
C PHE A 174 -2.96 11.33 -4.57
N ILE A 175 -2.92 12.64 -4.31
CA ILE A 175 -2.35 13.62 -5.24
C ILE A 175 -0.89 13.26 -5.54
N SER A 176 -0.12 12.94 -4.51
CA SER A 176 1.30 12.58 -4.65
C SER A 176 1.48 11.29 -5.45
N LEU A 177 0.69 10.24 -5.16
CA LEU A 177 0.75 8.96 -5.87
C LEU A 177 0.38 9.11 -7.35
N LYS A 178 -0.65 9.91 -7.66
CA LYS A 178 -1.00 10.23 -9.05
C LYS A 178 0.14 10.94 -9.78
N GLN A 179 0.88 11.83 -9.09
CA GLN A 179 2.04 12.48 -9.69
C GLN A 179 3.19 11.48 -9.91
N PHE A 180 3.48 10.58 -8.96
CA PHE A 180 4.50 9.53 -9.14
C PHE A 180 4.20 8.63 -10.32
N SER A 181 2.93 8.23 -10.47
CA SER A 181 2.50 7.42 -11.62
C SER A 181 2.71 8.16 -12.95
N LYS A 182 2.36 9.46 -13.03
CA LYS A 182 2.63 10.30 -14.21
C LYS A 182 4.14 10.44 -14.51
N ASP A 183 4.98 10.42 -13.48
CA ASP A 183 6.44 10.43 -13.60
C ASP A 183 7.00 9.07 -14.05
N GLY A 184 6.14 8.07 -14.29
CA GLY A 184 6.50 6.75 -14.81
C GLY A 184 6.80 5.71 -13.73
N ILE A 185 6.57 5.98 -12.45
CA ILE A 185 6.69 4.99 -11.39
C ILE A 185 5.47 4.06 -11.46
N LEU A 186 5.70 2.75 -11.47
CA LEU A 186 4.67 1.74 -11.30
C LEU A 186 4.27 1.67 -9.83
N ILE A 187 2.98 1.82 -9.52
CA ILE A 187 2.50 1.81 -8.14
C ILE A 187 1.61 0.61 -7.89
N ILE A 188 1.93 -0.16 -6.85
CA ILE A 188 1.09 -1.24 -6.33
C ILE A 188 0.56 -0.79 -4.96
N TYR A 189 -0.73 -0.54 -4.90
CA TYR A 189 -1.44 -0.02 -3.74
C TYR A 189 -2.25 -1.12 -3.07
N ILE A 190 -1.84 -1.52 -1.87
CA ILE A 190 -2.50 -2.58 -1.12
C ILE A 190 -3.48 -1.95 -0.13
N THR A 191 -4.73 -2.37 -0.19
CA THR A 191 -5.77 -1.89 0.73
C THR A 191 -6.92 -2.89 0.83
N HIS A 192 -7.73 -2.73 1.86
CA HIS A 192 -9.04 -3.37 1.98
C HIS A 192 -10.19 -2.34 1.88
N LYS A 193 -9.88 -1.05 1.64
CA LYS A 193 -10.83 0.05 1.58
C LYS A 193 -11.31 0.30 0.15
N LEU A 194 -12.52 -0.12 -0.16
CA LEU A 194 -13.08 -0.07 -1.52
C LEU A 194 -13.16 1.34 -2.10
N LYS A 195 -13.47 2.35 -1.28
CA LYS A 195 -13.54 3.75 -1.72
C LYS A 195 -12.19 4.26 -2.23
N GLU A 196 -11.09 3.87 -1.57
CA GLU A 196 -9.74 4.27 -1.97
C GLU A 196 -9.39 3.67 -3.34
N VAL A 197 -9.73 2.40 -3.57
CA VAL A 197 -9.51 1.72 -4.86
C VAL A 197 -10.18 2.48 -6.00
N LEU A 198 -11.46 2.83 -5.83
CA LEU A 198 -12.23 3.51 -6.88
C LEU A 198 -11.81 4.97 -7.11
N SER A 199 -11.23 5.65 -6.11
CA SER A 199 -10.82 7.06 -6.23
C SER A 199 -9.38 7.23 -6.73
N LEU A 200 -8.52 6.25 -6.49
CA LEU A 200 -7.08 6.36 -6.73
C LEU A 200 -6.59 5.48 -7.87
N CYS A 201 -7.05 4.22 -7.94
CA CYS A 201 -6.40 3.20 -8.77
C CYS A 201 -7.03 3.12 -10.17
N ASP A 202 -6.23 2.71 -11.15
CA ASP A 202 -6.66 2.50 -12.53
C ASP A 202 -7.16 1.07 -12.75
N GLU A 203 -6.49 0.09 -12.12
CA GLU A 203 -6.85 -1.33 -12.19
C GLU A 203 -6.88 -1.93 -10.79
N VAL A 204 -7.68 -2.97 -10.60
CA VAL A 204 -7.80 -3.70 -9.34
C VAL A 204 -7.69 -5.20 -9.55
N ALA A 205 -6.77 -5.82 -8.80
CA ALA A 205 -6.69 -7.26 -8.63
C ALA A 205 -7.28 -7.64 -7.28
N VAL A 206 -8.32 -8.47 -7.27
CA VAL A 206 -8.96 -8.95 -6.04
C VAL A 206 -8.35 -10.29 -5.68
N MET A 207 -7.82 -10.38 -4.45
CA MET A 207 -7.31 -11.62 -3.88
C MET A 207 -8.27 -12.18 -2.84
N ARG A 208 -8.42 -13.51 -2.85
CA ARG A 208 -9.20 -14.25 -1.86
C ARG A 208 -8.61 -15.64 -1.66
N LYS A 209 -8.40 -16.03 -0.38
CA LYS A 209 -7.85 -17.37 0.00
C LYS A 209 -6.60 -17.74 -0.81
N GLY A 210 -5.66 -16.81 -0.93
CA GLY A 210 -4.39 -17.01 -1.62
C GLY A 210 -4.43 -16.95 -3.14
N LYS A 211 -5.57 -16.71 -3.76
CA LYS A 211 -5.74 -16.67 -5.23
C LYS A 211 -6.18 -15.30 -5.71
N VAL A 212 -5.82 -14.96 -6.94
CA VAL A 212 -6.43 -13.85 -7.68
C VAL A 212 -7.75 -14.32 -8.23
N VAL A 213 -8.85 -13.70 -7.82
CA VAL A 213 -10.21 -14.07 -8.24
C VAL A 213 -10.77 -13.16 -9.32
N SER A 214 -10.22 -11.96 -9.47
CA SER A 214 -10.62 -11.00 -10.50
C SER A 214 -9.51 -9.99 -10.76
N VAL A 215 -9.36 -9.57 -12.01
CA VAL A 215 -8.60 -8.38 -12.43
C VAL A 215 -9.52 -7.56 -13.31
N SER A 216 -9.65 -6.27 -13.06
CA SER A 216 -10.55 -5.38 -13.81
C SER A 216 -10.08 -3.92 -13.74
N ASN A 217 -10.53 -3.08 -14.68
CA ASN A 217 -10.36 -1.64 -14.58
C ASN A 217 -11.31 -1.10 -13.50
N THR A 218 -10.86 -0.15 -12.70
CA THR A 218 -11.66 0.42 -11.62
C THR A 218 -12.87 1.21 -12.13
N ILE A 219 -12.78 1.78 -13.34
CA ILE A 219 -13.89 2.50 -13.99
C ILE A 219 -15.11 1.62 -14.27
N ASP A 220 -14.90 0.31 -14.41
CA ASP A 220 -15.95 -0.67 -14.67
C ASP A 220 -16.55 -1.26 -13.37
N GLU A 221 -16.00 -0.88 -12.21
CA GLU A 221 -16.34 -1.46 -10.92
C GLU A 221 -17.22 -0.54 -10.06
N LYS A 222 -18.02 -1.18 -9.21
CA LYS A 222 -18.79 -0.53 -8.14
C LYS A 222 -18.40 -1.12 -6.80
N ILE A 223 -18.66 -0.39 -5.72
CA ILE A 223 -18.37 -0.84 -4.35
C ILE A 223 -18.98 -2.22 -4.09
N GLU A 224 -20.22 -2.43 -4.49
CA GLU A 224 -20.94 -3.69 -4.26
C GLU A 224 -20.31 -4.84 -5.06
N SER A 225 -19.87 -4.58 -6.31
CA SER A 225 -19.19 -5.57 -7.14
C SER A 225 -17.89 -6.02 -6.50
N LEU A 226 -17.03 -5.07 -6.09
CA LEU A 226 -15.77 -5.36 -5.44
C LEU A 226 -15.97 -6.08 -4.09
N ALA A 227 -16.97 -5.66 -3.29
CA ALA A 227 -17.30 -6.31 -2.04
C ALA A 227 -17.70 -7.78 -2.24
N ASN A 228 -18.57 -8.06 -3.24
CA ASN A 228 -18.98 -9.43 -3.58
C ASN A 228 -17.79 -10.29 -4.02
N LYS A 229 -16.86 -9.73 -4.82
CA LYS A 229 -15.65 -10.44 -5.25
C LYS A 229 -14.72 -10.76 -4.08
N MET A 230 -14.61 -9.85 -3.10
CA MET A 230 -13.79 -10.04 -1.90
C MET A 230 -14.33 -11.16 -1.02
N VAL A 231 -15.63 -11.13 -0.70
CA VAL A 231 -16.27 -12.10 0.21
C VAL A 231 -16.55 -13.42 -0.51
N GLY A 232 -16.92 -13.36 -1.79
CA GLY A 232 -17.18 -14.55 -2.62
C GLY A 232 -18.60 -15.08 -2.50
N GLU A 233 -19.48 -14.32 -1.91
CA GLU A 233 -20.91 -14.56 -1.86
C GLU A 233 -21.61 -13.37 -2.49
N ASN A 234 -22.74 -13.60 -3.15
CA ASN A 234 -23.64 -12.49 -3.43
C ASN A 234 -24.11 -11.97 -2.07
N LEU A 235 -23.56 -10.85 -1.64
CA LEU A 235 -24.12 -10.08 -0.53
C LEU A 235 -25.51 -9.66 -1.00
N ASN A 236 -26.47 -10.60 -0.87
CA ASN A 236 -27.87 -10.23 -0.90
C ASN A 236 -27.98 -9.12 0.14
N THR A 237 -28.18 -7.91 -0.31
CA THR A 237 -28.46 -6.76 0.55
C THR A 237 -29.37 -7.27 1.63
N ILE A 238 -28.86 -7.36 2.87
CA ILE A 238 -29.70 -7.57 4.03
C ILE A 238 -30.63 -6.36 3.99
N LYS A 239 -31.82 -6.58 3.37
CA LYS A 239 -32.90 -5.60 3.48
C LYS A 239 -33.05 -5.41 4.98
N LYS A 240 -32.62 -4.24 5.50
CA LYS A 240 -32.94 -3.88 6.88
C LYS A 240 -34.41 -4.15 7.04
N LYS A 241 -34.78 -5.25 7.71
CA LYS A 241 -36.11 -5.38 8.25
C LYS A 241 -36.25 -4.19 9.18
N VAL A 242 -36.97 -3.18 8.74
CA VAL A 242 -37.43 -2.15 9.63
C VAL A 242 -38.40 -2.87 10.57
N ASN A 243 -37.85 -3.38 11.68
CA ASN A 243 -38.67 -3.86 12.75
C ASN A 243 -39.37 -2.61 13.29
N ASN A 244 -40.65 -2.46 12.97
CA ASN A 244 -41.53 -1.52 13.66
C ASN A 244 -41.64 -1.99 15.12
N PHE A 245 -40.69 -1.54 15.96
CA PHE A 245 -40.79 -1.73 17.39
C PHE A 245 -41.99 -0.91 17.90
N LYS A 246 -43.16 -1.53 18.04
CA LYS A 246 -44.37 -0.91 18.60
C LYS A 246 -44.33 -0.79 20.13
N ASN A 247 -43.38 -1.47 20.82
CA ASN A 247 -43.16 -1.33 22.25
C ASN A 247 -41.64 -1.33 22.50
N ILE A 248 -41.08 -0.16 22.78
CA ILE A 248 -39.72 -0.01 23.25
C ILE A 248 -39.80 0.01 24.78
N GLU A 249 -39.51 -1.09 25.44
CA GLU A 249 -39.20 -1.08 26.86
C GLU A 249 -37.84 -0.42 27.08
N GLU A 250 -37.77 0.48 28.05
CA GLU A 250 -36.51 1.20 28.38
C GLU A 250 -35.53 0.21 29.00
N ILE A 251 -34.56 -0.27 28.22
CA ILE A 251 -33.58 -1.29 28.64
C ILE A 251 -32.44 -0.67 29.48
N LEU A 252 -32.12 0.60 29.24
CA LEU A 252 -31.10 1.32 30.00
C LEU A 252 -31.45 2.80 30.10
N LYS A 253 -31.47 3.32 31.32
CA LYS A 253 -31.62 4.75 31.62
C LYS A 253 -30.40 5.25 32.38
N ILE A 254 -29.65 6.20 31.80
CA ILE A 254 -28.52 6.84 32.44
C ILE A 254 -28.97 8.25 32.83
N SER A 255 -28.91 8.54 34.14
CA SER A 255 -29.29 9.87 34.69
C SER A 255 -28.09 10.45 35.43
N ASN A 256 -27.83 11.75 35.24
CA ASN A 256 -26.81 12.54 35.96
C ASN A 256 -25.35 12.02 35.77
N LEU A 257 -24.96 11.63 34.57
CA LEU A 257 -23.56 11.30 34.26
C LEU A 257 -22.73 12.56 34.21
N ASN A 258 -21.89 12.81 35.21
CA ASN A 258 -20.91 13.89 35.24
C ASN A 258 -19.53 13.33 34.90
N PHE A 259 -18.92 13.84 33.83
CA PHE A 259 -17.49 13.66 33.58
C PHE A 259 -16.72 14.80 34.28
N LYS A 260 -15.71 14.42 35.09
CA LYS A 260 -14.68 15.31 35.59
C LYS A 260 -13.46 15.26 34.68
#